data_4f35d211e2db30050e8c2a80b62e4904
#
_entry.id   4f35d211e2db30050e8c2a80b62e4904
#
_cell.length_a   1.000
_cell.length_b   1.000
_cell.length_c   1.000
_cell.angle_alpha   90.00
_cell.angle_beta   90.00
_cell.angle_gamma   90.00
#
_symmetry.space_group_name_H-M   'P 1'
#
loop_
_entity.id
_entity.type
_entity.pdbx_description
1 polymer ?
#
loop_
_entity_poly.entity_id
_entity_poly.type
_entity_poly.pdbx_seq_one_letter_code
_entity_poly.pdbx_strand_id
1 'polypeptide(L)' 'MPESIYTIPAMDCPAEEALIRRRLGKLAAISDLQFDLLGRRLTVIHDGTAEAAVVAALADIGMAPEPRPSA' A
#
# COMPACT_ATOMS: atom_id res chain seq x y z
N MET A 1 -4.86 15.68 -3.22
CA MET A 1 -5.24 14.38 -3.77
C MET A 1 -5.61 13.44 -2.64
N PRO A 2 -6.55 12.53 -2.85
CA PRO A 2 -6.92 11.58 -1.80
C PRO A 2 -5.74 10.70 -1.39
N GLU A 3 -5.75 10.28 -0.15
CA GLU A 3 -4.75 9.32 0.31
C GLU A 3 -5.45 8.24 1.11
N SER A 4 -4.88 7.04 1.09
CA SER A 4 -5.36 5.90 1.86
C SER A 4 -4.21 5.36 2.70
N ILE A 5 -4.52 5.05 3.95
CA ILE A 5 -3.52 4.50 4.86
C ILE A 5 -3.89 3.06 5.17
N TYR A 6 -2.94 2.16 4.95
CA TYR A 6 -3.15 0.73 5.18
C TYR A 6 -2.18 0.24 6.24
N THR A 7 -2.67 -0.58 7.15
CA THR A 7 -1.81 -1.33 8.06
C THR A 7 -1.55 -2.68 7.42
N ILE A 8 -0.28 -2.99 7.20
CA ILE A 8 0.14 -4.21 6.50
C ILE A 8 1.00 -5.03 7.46
N PRO A 9 0.41 -6.01 8.16
CA PRO A 9 1.16 -6.77 9.17
C PRO A 9 2.38 -7.49 8.64
N ALA A 10 2.37 -7.89 7.37
CA ALA A 10 3.49 -8.60 6.77
C ALA A 10 4.64 -7.68 6.37
N MET A 11 4.44 -6.36 6.41
CA MET A 11 5.45 -5.39 5.96
C MET A 11 6.35 -5.01 7.14
N ASP A 12 7.43 -5.75 7.33
CA ASP A 12 8.32 -5.52 8.46
C ASP A 12 9.79 -5.36 8.08
N CYS A 13 10.13 -5.33 6.80
CA CYS A 13 11.51 -5.13 6.38
C CYS A 13 11.60 -4.42 5.03
N PRO A 14 12.79 -3.84 4.71
CA PRO A 14 12.96 -3.11 3.45
C PRO A 14 12.71 -3.94 2.20
N ALA A 15 12.91 -5.25 2.26
CA ALA A 15 12.65 -6.10 1.10
C ALA A 15 11.17 -6.09 0.74
N GLU A 16 10.30 -6.08 1.72
CA GLU A 16 8.87 -5.99 1.50
C GLU A 16 8.44 -4.63 0.97
N GLU A 17 9.09 -3.58 1.46
CA GLU A 17 8.85 -2.26 0.91
C GLU A 17 9.17 -2.23 -0.59
N ALA A 18 10.30 -2.83 -0.98
CA ALA A 18 10.70 -2.87 -2.38
C ALA A 18 9.69 -3.62 -3.25
N LEU A 19 9.14 -4.73 -2.74
CA LEU A 19 8.11 -5.47 -3.44
C LEU A 19 6.87 -4.62 -3.68
N ILE A 20 6.45 -3.91 -2.64
CA ILE A 20 5.27 -3.06 -2.73
C ILE A 20 5.51 -1.93 -3.72
N ARG A 21 6.66 -1.27 -3.64
CA ARG A 21 6.99 -0.20 -4.58
C ARG A 21 6.96 -0.68 -6.02
N ARG A 22 7.51 -1.86 -6.27
CA ARG A 22 7.54 -2.42 -7.62
C ARG A 22 6.13 -2.72 -8.11
N ARG A 23 5.32 -3.35 -7.27
CA ARG A 23 3.98 -3.76 -7.67
C ARG A 23 3.05 -2.57 -7.87
N LEU A 24 3.03 -1.65 -6.92
CA LEU A 24 2.15 -0.48 -6.99
C LEU A 24 2.65 0.58 -7.95
N GLY A 25 3.94 0.62 -8.21
CA GLY A 25 4.49 1.58 -9.16
C GLY A 25 4.00 1.39 -10.59
N LYS A 26 3.38 0.25 -10.89
CA LYS A 26 2.79 -0.01 -12.20
C LYS A 26 1.40 0.58 -12.36
N LEU A 27 0.82 1.09 -11.28
CA LEU A 27 -0.54 1.65 -11.31
C LEU A 27 -0.46 3.15 -11.57
N ALA A 28 -0.99 3.56 -12.71
CA ALA A 28 -0.89 4.96 -13.13
C ALA A 28 -1.65 5.92 -12.20
N ALA A 29 -2.68 5.41 -11.51
CA ALA A 29 -3.49 6.23 -10.63
C ALA A 29 -2.78 6.59 -9.32
N ILE A 30 -1.63 5.98 -9.03
CA ILE A 30 -0.88 6.24 -7.81
C ILE A 30 0.15 7.33 -8.06
N SER A 31 0.11 8.38 -7.24
CA SER A 31 1.03 9.51 -7.34
C SER A 31 2.27 9.32 -6.48
N ASP A 32 2.11 8.76 -5.28
CA ASP A 32 3.23 8.60 -4.37
C ASP A 32 2.93 7.51 -3.35
N LEU A 33 3.99 7.00 -2.74
CA LEU A 33 3.92 5.99 -1.69
C LEU A 33 4.81 6.43 -0.53
N GLN A 34 4.29 6.34 0.69
CA GLN A 34 5.04 6.66 1.89
C GLN A 34 4.96 5.45 2.83
N PHE A 35 6.12 5.02 3.31
CA PHE A 35 6.23 3.83 4.13
C PHE A 35 6.66 4.15 5.55
N ASP A 36 6.00 3.50 6.51
CA ASP A 36 6.40 3.50 7.91
C ASP A 36 6.57 2.04 8.32
N LEU A 37 7.80 1.54 8.24
CA LEU A 37 8.07 0.14 8.53
C LEU A 37 7.87 -0.19 10.01
N LEU A 38 8.21 0.72 10.90
CA LEU A 38 8.00 0.48 12.32
C LEU A 38 6.53 0.34 12.66
N GLY A 39 5.69 1.19 12.08
CA GLY A 39 4.26 1.12 12.30
C GLY A 39 3.54 0.17 11.35
N ARG A 40 4.28 -0.39 10.39
CA ARG A 40 3.71 -1.28 9.37
C ARG A 40 2.57 -0.64 8.61
N ARG A 41 2.74 0.64 8.29
CA ARG A 41 1.73 1.41 7.57
C ARG A 41 2.24 1.83 6.21
N LEU A 42 1.34 1.81 5.26
CA LEU A 42 1.59 2.32 3.92
C LEU A 42 0.58 3.41 3.61
N THR A 43 1.07 4.59 3.28
CA THR A 43 0.23 5.68 2.80
C THR A 43 0.34 5.74 1.30
N VAL A 44 -0.80 5.62 0.61
CA VAL A 44 -0.87 5.66 -0.85
C VAL A 44 -1.58 6.95 -1.25
N ILE A 45 -0.90 7.78 -2.02
CA ILE A 45 -1.50 8.99 -2.57
C ILE A 45 -1.96 8.68 -3.99
N HIS A 46 -3.27 8.75 -4.22
CA HIS A 46 -3.86 8.29 -5.47
C HIS A 46 -4.99 9.22 -5.90
N ASP A 47 -5.58 8.95 -7.05
CA ASP A 47 -6.61 9.80 -7.63
C ASP A 47 -8.03 9.54 -7.12
N GLY A 48 -8.17 8.66 -6.14
CA GLY A 48 -9.48 8.34 -5.56
C GLY A 48 -10.17 7.14 -6.18
N THR A 49 -9.68 6.64 -7.30
CA THR A 49 -10.28 5.49 -7.99
C THR A 49 -9.44 4.22 -7.85
N ALA A 50 -8.26 4.32 -7.24
CA ALA A 50 -7.29 3.22 -7.22
C ALA A 50 -7.40 2.31 -6.00
N GLU A 51 -8.29 2.61 -5.06
CA GLU A 51 -8.28 1.91 -3.78
C GLU A 51 -8.45 0.40 -3.93
N ALA A 52 -9.43 -0.04 -4.72
CA ALA A 52 -9.64 -1.47 -4.93
C ALA A 52 -8.45 -2.11 -5.64
N ALA A 53 -7.85 -1.41 -6.60
CA ALA A 53 -6.69 -1.92 -7.31
C ALA A 53 -5.48 -2.03 -6.40
N VAL A 54 -5.30 -1.09 -5.48
CA VAL A 54 -4.22 -1.14 -4.50
C VAL A 54 -4.37 -2.35 -3.59
N VAL A 55 -5.57 -2.57 -3.05
CA VAL A 55 -5.83 -3.70 -2.16
C VAL A 55 -5.58 -5.02 -2.90
N ALA A 56 -6.08 -5.14 -4.12
CA ALA A 56 -5.88 -6.35 -4.92
C ALA A 56 -4.40 -6.59 -5.21
N ALA A 57 -3.66 -5.53 -5.55
CA ALA A 57 -2.24 -5.65 -5.84
C ALA A 57 -1.44 -6.07 -4.61
N LEU A 58 -1.77 -5.52 -3.44
CA LEU A 58 -1.11 -5.91 -2.21
C LEU A 58 -1.39 -7.38 -1.87
N ALA A 59 -2.62 -7.82 -2.06
CA ALA A 59 -2.97 -9.22 -1.81
C ALA A 59 -2.20 -10.16 -2.74
N ASP A 60 -1.97 -9.76 -3.99
CA ASP A 60 -1.25 -10.56 -4.97
C ASP A 60 0.17 -10.91 -4.54
N ILE A 61 0.82 -10.04 -3.79
CA ILE A 61 2.20 -10.24 -3.36
C ILE A 61 2.30 -10.65 -1.89
N GLY A 62 1.19 -11.07 -1.29
CA GLY A 62 1.18 -11.52 0.09
C GLY A 62 1.27 -10.41 1.12
N MET A 63 1.01 -9.17 0.73
CA MET A 63 1.08 -8.01 1.61
C MET A 63 -0.32 -7.45 1.86
N ALA A 64 -1.31 -8.32 2.02
CA ALA A 64 -2.68 -7.89 2.21
C ALA A 64 -2.81 -6.97 3.43
N PRO A 65 -3.48 -5.83 3.29
CA PRO A 65 -3.70 -4.94 4.42
C PRO A 65 -4.73 -5.53 5.37
N GLU A 66 -4.78 -4.99 6.58
CA GLU A 66 -5.81 -5.40 7.51
C GLU A 66 -7.18 -5.08 6.92
N PRO A 67 -8.19 -5.94 7.16
CA PRO A 67 -9.52 -5.74 6.59
C PRO A 67 -10.23 -4.51 7.14
N ARG A 68 -9.77 -3.94 8.23
CA ARG A 68 -10.38 -2.75 8.80
C ARG A 68 -9.56 -1.52 8.45
N PRO A 69 -10.18 -0.47 7.92
CA PRO A 69 -9.46 0.77 7.75
C PRO A 69 -9.00 1.28 9.11
N SER A 70 -7.80 1.81 9.17
CA SER A 70 -7.32 2.47 10.36
C SER A 70 -8.01 3.82 10.41
N ALA A 71 -9.11 3.86 11.08
CA ALA A 71 -9.89 5.08 11.18
C ALA A 71 -9.14 6.13 11.98
#